data_be1640b6be3d843f246194430da04ca5
#
_entry.id   be1640b6be3d843f246194430da04ca5
#
_cell.length_a   1.000
_cell.length_b   1.000
_cell.length_c   1.000
_cell.angle_alpha   90.00
_cell.angle_beta   90.00
_cell.angle_gamma   90.00
#
_symmetry.space_group_name_H-M   'P 1'
#
loop_
_entity.id
_entity.type
_entity.pdbx_description
1 polymer ?
#
loop_
_entity_poly.entity_id
_entity_poly.type
_entity_poly.pdbx_seq_one_letter_code
_entity_poly.pdbx_strand_id
1 'polypeptide(L)'
;RYGGSLDNRLRLTVEVIQAVRQSTGQRFVVGVRSSQGKVNDFTHKWEGGAADAAQIFGTLGAQPIDYLHTTEFEAWRPAFGEQGPSLAALARQHVPVPVLANGSLHDPAQADGMMARSEADFVSLGRGALTHSDWPARLRAGETLEAFDRGLLAPIADLANAARHLEERSRAVEGVSAAGG
;
A
#
# COMPACT_ATOMS: atom_id res chain seq x y z
N ARG A 1 9.70 27.48 -7.69
CA ARG A 1 8.54 27.40 -6.81
C ARG A 1 8.24 25.95 -6.40
N TYR A 2 8.30 24.98 -7.31
CA TYR A 2 8.00 23.56 -7.08
C TYR A 2 9.22 22.64 -7.27
N GLY A 3 10.43 23.18 -7.29
CA GLY A 3 11.67 22.44 -7.48
C GLY A 3 12.80 23.00 -6.63
N GLY A 4 13.94 22.31 -6.63
CA GLY A 4 15.08 22.63 -5.78
C GLY A 4 14.97 22.01 -4.39
N SER A 5 14.81 22.80 -3.34
CA SER A 5 14.71 22.32 -1.95
C SER A 5 13.54 21.34 -1.75
N LEU A 6 13.64 20.50 -0.73
CA LEU A 6 12.59 19.54 -0.38
C LEU A 6 11.26 20.26 -0.07
N ASP A 7 11.28 21.39 0.62
CA ASP A 7 10.08 22.22 0.88
C ASP A 7 9.41 22.66 -0.41
N ASN A 8 10.18 23.10 -1.40
CA ASN A 8 9.61 23.47 -2.70
C ASN A 8 9.03 22.28 -3.45
N ARG A 9 9.66 21.11 -3.35
CA ARG A 9 9.15 19.88 -3.97
C ARG A 9 7.86 19.38 -3.30
N LEU A 10 7.72 19.57 -1.99
CA LEU A 10 6.51 19.24 -1.24
C LEU A 10 5.36 20.25 -1.43
N ARG A 11 5.67 21.48 -1.83
CA ARG A 11 4.71 22.59 -1.95
C ARG A 11 3.46 22.22 -2.75
N LEU A 12 3.62 21.58 -3.92
CA LEU A 12 2.47 21.22 -4.73
C LEU A 12 1.55 20.23 -3.99
N THR A 13 2.12 19.23 -3.33
CA THR A 13 1.34 18.26 -2.53
C THR A 13 0.58 18.95 -1.42
N VAL A 14 1.20 19.88 -0.71
CA VAL A 14 0.57 20.67 0.35
C VAL A 14 -0.58 21.52 -0.21
N GLU A 15 -0.36 22.24 -1.31
CA GLU A 15 -1.38 23.06 -1.96
C GLU A 15 -2.58 22.20 -2.42
N VAL A 16 -2.34 21.00 -2.94
CA VAL A 16 -3.41 20.05 -3.35
C VAL A 16 -4.20 19.56 -2.13
N ILE A 17 -3.54 19.16 -1.05
CA ILE A 17 -4.21 18.71 0.18
C ILE A 17 -5.14 19.81 0.72
N GLN A 18 -4.64 21.03 0.79
CA GLN A 18 -5.40 22.18 1.28
C GLN A 18 -6.61 22.48 0.39
N ALA A 19 -6.44 22.46 -0.94
CA ALA A 19 -7.52 22.67 -1.89
C ALA A 19 -8.60 21.57 -1.79
N VAL A 20 -8.20 20.29 -1.66
CA VAL A 20 -9.13 19.18 -1.46
C VAL A 20 -9.91 19.37 -0.15
N ARG A 21 -9.23 19.65 0.96
CA ARG A 21 -9.89 19.88 2.25
C ARG A 21 -10.87 21.06 2.21
N GLN A 22 -10.50 22.15 1.57
CA GLN A 22 -11.40 23.31 1.38
C GLN A 22 -12.66 22.95 0.59
N SER A 23 -12.50 22.11 -0.45
CA SER A 23 -13.61 21.71 -1.32
C SER A 23 -14.54 20.68 -0.70
N THR A 24 -14.00 19.78 0.16
CA THR A 24 -14.77 18.65 0.73
C THR A 24 -15.27 18.89 2.14
N GLY A 25 -14.68 19.85 2.86
CA GLY A 25 -15.00 20.15 4.25
C GLY A 25 -14.45 19.14 5.26
N GLN A 26 -14.71 19.38 6.55
CA GLN A 26 -14.11 18.65 7.66
C GLN A 26 -14.64 17.21 7.87
N ARG A 27 -15.83 16.90 7.35
CA ARG A 27 -16.45 15.56 7.54
C ARG A 27 -16.08 14.55 6.47
N PHE A 28 -15.40 14.97 5.42
CA PHE A 28 -14.92 14.07 4.36
C PHE A 28 -13.53 13.54 4.72
N VAL A 29 -13.34 12.22 4.61
CA VAL A 29 -12.04 11.59 4.90
C VAL A 29 -11.06 11.90 3.78
N VAL A 30 -9.95 12.57 4.11
CA VAL A 30 -8.88 12.93 3.17
C VAL A 30 -7.58 12.25 3.60
N GLY A 31 -7.03 11.41 2.75
CA GLY A 31 -5.73 10.79 2.98
C GLY A 31 -4.71 11.15 1.93
N VAL A 32 -3.45 10.94 2.25
CA VAL A 32 -2.33 11.11 1.32
C VAL A 32 -1.58 9.80 1.20
N ARG A 33 -1.26 9.41 -0.04
CA ARG A 33 -0.40 8.26 -0.31
C ARG A 33 0.99 8.73 -0.72
N SER A 34 2.01 8.20 -0.04
CA SER A 34 3.42 8.52 -0.28
C SER A 34 4.23 7.25 -0.50
N SER A 35 5.19 7.29 -1.43
CA SER A 35 6.17 6.24 -1.64
C SER A 35 7.52 6.85 -1.99
N GLN A 36 8.60 6.15 -1.66
CA GLN A 36 9.92 6.48 -2.21
C GLN A 36 10.25 5.63 -3.44
N GLY A 37 9.89 4.36 -3.46
CA GLY A 37 10.02 3.49 -4.63
C GLY A 37 9.15 3.96 -5.80
N LYS A 38 9.59 3.71 -7.02
CA LYS A 38 8.89 4.03 -8.26
C LYS A 38 8.50 2.76 -9.00
N VAL A 39 7.43 2.78 -9.79
CA VAL A 39 6.97 1.61 -10.56
C VAL A 39 8.04 1.10 -11.53
N ASN A 40 8.86 1.99 -12.07
CA ASN A 40 9.97 1.70 -12.97
C ASN A 40 11.34 1.59 -12.26
N ASP A 41 11.39 1.86 -10.95
CA ASP A 41 12.60 1.75 -10.13
C ASP A 41 12.22 1.50 -8.67
N PHE A 42 12.03 0.24 -8.31
CA PHE A 42 11.69 -0.16 -6.95
C PHE A 42 12.84 0.02 -5.95
N THR A 43 14.05 0.22 -6.45
CA THR A 43 15.24 0.44 -5.61
C THR A 43 15.46 1.91 -5.25
N HIS A 44 14.71 2.82 -5.92
CA HIS A 44 14.82 4.25 -5.64
C HIS A 44 14.53 4.57 -4.17
N LYS A 45 15.43 5.32 -3.57
CA LYS A 45 15.31 5.84 -2.21
C LYS A 45 15.49 7.36 -2.22
N TRP A 46 14.91 8.03 -1.25
CA TRP A 46 15.14 9.46 -1.06
C TRP A 46 16.60 9.71 -0.68
N GLU A 47 17.25 10.68 -1.33
CA GLU A 47 18.69 10.93 -1.20
C GLU A 47 19.11 11.28 0.23
N GLY A 48 18.31 12.07 0.95
CA GLY A 48 18.54 12.43 2.35
C GLY A 48 18.13 11.33 3.35
N GLY A 49 17.67 10.17 2.89
CA GLY A 49 17.35 9.02 3.75
C GLY A 49 16.30 9.34 4.80
N ALA A 50 16.60 8.96 6.05
CA ALA A 50 15.68 9.15 7.18
C ALA A 50 15.42 10.65 7.49
N ALA A 51 16.36 11.55 7.17
CA ALA A 51 16.15 12.99 7.34
C ALA A 51 15.10 13.52 6.37
N ASP A 52 15.16 13.12 5.09
CA ASP A 52 14.11 13.44 4.12
C ASP A 52 12.76 12.85 4.55
N ALA A 53 12.73 11.60 5.04
CA ALA A 53 11.51 10.97 5.55
C ALA A 53 10.90 11.79 6.70
N ALA A 54 11.69 12.21 7.66
CA ALA A 54 11.25 13.05 8.78
C ALA A 54 10.63 14.37 8.30
N GLN A 55 11.29 15.04 7.37
CA GLN A 55 10.80 16.31 6.81
C GLN A 55 9.52 16.10 5.97
N ILE A 56 9.49 15.08 5.11
CA ILE A 56 8.31 14.75 4.28
C ILE A 56 7.12 14.45 5.18
N PHE A 57 7.26 13.49 6.10
CA PHE A 57 6.15 13.06 6.95
C PHE A 57 5.74 14.15 7.95
N GLY A 58 6.68 14.90 8.53
CA GLY A 58 6.37 16.05 9.36
C GLY A 58 5.58 17.13 8.60
N THR A 59 5.96 17.41 7.35
CA THR A 59 5.25 18.38 6.50
C THR A 59 3.83 17.88 6.16
N LEU A 60 3.68 16.59 5.81
CA LEU A 60 2.38 16.00 5.50
C LEU A 60 1.49 15.89 6.74
N GLY A 61 2.07 15.49 7.87
CA GLY A 61 1.36 15.37 9.16
C GLY A 61 0.87 16.71 9.71
N ALA A 62 1.47 17.82 9.30
CA ALA A 62 0.99 19.18 9.62
C ALA A 62 -0.18 19.64 8.73
N GLN A 63 -0.54 18.88 7.70
CA GLN A 63 -1.68 19.21 6.84
C GLN A 63 -2.98 18.59 7.37
N PRO A 64 -4.15 19.12 6.96
CA PRO A 64 -5.46 18.65 7.41
C PRO A 64 -5.85 17.33 6.70
N ILE A 65 -5.07 16.28 6.95
CA ILE A 65 -5.33 14.91 6.50
C ILE A 65 -5.87 14.05 7.64
N ASP A 66 -6.60 12.98 7.32
CA ASP A 66 -7.17 12.06 8.29
C ASP A 66 -6.35 10.76 8.40
N TYR A 67 -5.55 10.43 7.40
CA TYR A 67 -4.59 9.31 7.44
C TYR A 67 -3.45 9.51 6.45
N LEU A 68 -2.34 8.83 6.70
CA LEU A 68 -1.22 8.72 5.77
C LEU A 68 -1.07 7.28 5.31
N HIS A 69 -0.95 7.07 3.99
CA HIS A 69 -0.76 5.76 3.38
C HIS A 69 0.67 5.66 2.82
N THR A 70 1.50 4.82 3.41
CA THR A 70 2.84 4.52 2.86
C THR A 70 2.78 3.33 1.94
N THR A 71 3.55 3.36 0.85
CA THR A 71 3.66 2.21 -0.05
C THR A 71 5.11 1.96 -0.46
N GLU A 72 5.51 0.68 -0.33
CA GLU A 72 6.81 0.14 -0.72
C GLU A 72 6.61 -1.18 -1.48
N PHE A 73 7.65 -1.75 -2.05
CA PHE A 73 7.56 -3.07 -2.67
C PHE A 73 7.34 -4.15 -1.60
N GLU A 74 8.14 -4.11 -0.51
CA GLU A 74 8.04 -4.96 0.68
C GLU A 74 8.00 -4.04 1.91
N ALA A 75 6.80 -3.76 2.41
CA ALA A 75 6.55 -2.71 3.40
C ALA A 75 7.26 -2.94 4.75
N TRP A 76 7.56 -4.19 5.09
CA TRP A 76 8.21 -4.56 6.36
C TRP A 76 9.73 -4.37 6.36
N ARG A 77 10.33 -4.14 5.19
CA ARG A 77 11.78 -3.95 5.09
C ARG A 77 12.20 -2.57 5.60
N PRO A 78 13.44 -2.46 6.07
CA PRO A 78 14.02 -1.16 6.38
C PRO A 78 13.88 -0.18 5.20
N ALA A 79 13.44 1.04 5.50
CA ALA A 79 13.28 2.08 4.48
C ALA A 79 14.61 2.47 3.84
N PHE A 80 15.68 2.46 4.63
CA PHE A 80 17.03 2.85 4.21
C PHE A 80 18.07 1.87 4.74
N GLY A 81 18.96 1.41 3.87
CA GLY A 81 20.01 0.45 4.23
C GLY A 81 19.47 -0.96 4.54
N GLU A 82 20.27 -1.75 5.24
CA GLU A 82 19.97 -3.15 5.57
C GLU A 82 19.23 -3.30 6.92
N GLN A 83 19.30 -2.31 7.77
CA GLN A 83 18.71 -2.32 9.12
C GLN A 83 17.99 -0.99 9.40
N GLY A 84 17.08 -1.01 10.36
CA GLY A 84 16.35 0.18 10.79
C GLY A 84 14.84 0.06 10.60
N PRO A 85 14.10 1.16 10.79
CA PRO A 85 12.64 1.17 10.70
C PRO A 85 12.16 1.06 9.25
N SER A 86 10.98 0.47 9.09
CA SER A 86 10.24 0.51 7.82
C SER A 86 9.77 1.94 7.49
N LEU A 87 9.36 2.18 6.24
CA LEU A 87 8.85 3.49 5.84
C LEU A 87 7.58 3.87 6.63
N ALA A 88 6.72 2.88 6.92
CA ALA A 88 5.53 3.08 7.74
C ALA A 88 5.90 3.45 9.18
N ALA A 89 6.89 2.77 9.77
CA ALA A 89 7.38 3.08 11.11
C ALA A 89 7.96 4.51 11.20
N LEU A 90 8.69 4.95 10.17
CA LEU A 90 9.17 6.34 10.09
C LEU A 90 7.99 7.31 9.99
N ALA A 91 7.00 7.01 9.18
CA ALA A 91 5.80 7.85 9.08
C ALA A 91 5.12 8.01 10.44
N ARG A 92 4.90 6.92 11.18
CA ARG A 92 4.29 6.96 12.52
C ARG A 92 5.03 7.83 13.53
N GLN A 93 6.33 7.98 13.39
CA GLN A 93 7.11 8.87 14.27
C GLN A 93 6.84 10.35 14.04
N HIS A 94 6.32 10.71 12.86
CA HIS A 94 6.24 12.11 12.42
C HIS A 94 4.82 12.59 12.08
N VAL A 95 3.82 11.70 12.06
CA VAL A 95 2.43 12.10 11.79
C VAL A 95 1.52 11.83 12.98
N PRO A 96 0.57 12.75 13.29
CA PRO A 96 -0.39 12.59 14.38
C PRO A 96 -1.64 11.78 13.98
N VAL A 97 -1.68 11.26 12.75
CA VAL A 97 -2.83 10.56 12.16
C VAL A 97 -2.50 9.08 11.92
N PRO A 98 -3.50 8.20 11.78
CA PRO A 98 -3.28 6.80 11.46
C PRO A 98 -2.44 6.58 10.20
N VAL A 99 -1.56 5.59 10.24
CA VAL A 99 -0.69 5.18 9.12
C VAL A 99 -1.17 3.84 8.57
N LEU A 100 -1.43 3.80 7.26
CA LEU A 100 -1.69 2.59 6.50
C LEU A 100 -0.38 2.15 5.83
N ALA A 101 0.00 0.90 5.99
CA ALA A 101 1.13 0.30 5.27
C ALA A 101 0.65 -0.52 4.07
N ASN A 102 1.33 -0.37 2.94
CA ASN A 102 1.11 -1.17 1.73
C ASN A 102 2.44 -1.66 1.16
N GLY A 103 2.45 -2.90 0.68
CA GLY A 103 3.59 -3.48 -0.01
C GLY A 103 3.76 -4.95 0.33
N SER A 104 3.28 -5.84 -0.54
CA SER A 104 3.34 -7.30 -0.40
C SER A 104 2.79 -7.87 0.93
N LEU A 105 1.92 -7.13 1.62
CA LEU A 105 1.31 -7.50 2.91
C LEU A 105 0.13 -8.48 2.76
N HIS A 106 0.01 -9.15 1.63
CA HIS A 106 -0.88 -10.30 1.45
C HIS A 106 -0.36 -11.55 2.15
N ASP A 107 0.91 -11.59 2.55
CA ASP A 107 1.46 -12.56 3.48
C ASP A 107 1.05 -12.17 4.91
N PRO A 108 0.20 -12.98 5.59
CA PRO A 108 -0.29 -12.66 6.92
C PRO A 108 0.83 -12.52 7.96
N ALA A 109 1.91 -13.30 7.84
CA ALA A 109 3.00 -13.26 8.80
C ALA A 109 3.73 -11.91 8.76
N GLN A 110 3.90 -11.33 7.57
CA GLN A 110 4.50 -10.00 7.42
C GLN A 110 3.55 -8.91 7.93
N ALA A 111 2.26 -9.02 7.61
CA ALA A 111 1.25 -8.07 8.08
C ALA A 111 1.16 -8.08 9.62
N ASP A 112 1.02 -9.25 10.23
CA ASP A 112 0.96 -9.42 11.69
C ASP A 112 2.25 -8.94 12.36
N GLY A 113 3.41 -9.23 11.77
CA GLY A 113 4.70 -8.75 12.26
C GLY A 113 4.78 -7.22 12.33
N MET A 114 4.33 -6.50 11.30
CA MET A 114 4.29 -5.04 11.30
C MET A 114 3.32 -4.48 12.34
N MET A 115 2.14 -5.08 12.47
CA MET A 115 1.13 -4.68 13.47
C MET A 115 1.64 -4.91 14.89
N ALA A 116 2.25 -6.07 15.16
CA ALA A 116 2.82 -6.40 16.47
C ALA A 116 3.93 -5.45 16.90
N ARG A 117 4.74 -4.97 15.95
CA ARG A 117 5.78 -3.95 16.21
C ARG A 117 5.24 -2.52 16.21
N SER A 118 3.93 -2.34 16.04
CA SER A 118 3.28 -1.03 15.95
C SER A 118 3.87 -0.12 14.84
N GLU A 119 4.27 -0.70 13.72
CA GLU A 119 4.84 0.04 12.57
C GLU A 119 3.76 0.70 11.71
N ALA A 120 2.52 0.22 11.80
CA ALA A 120 1.35 0.80 11.14
C ALA A 120 0.11 0.62 12.00
N ASP A 121 -0.97 1.35 11.69
CA ASP A 121 -2.29 1.19 12.34
C ASP A 121 -3.19 0.27 11.51
N PHE A 122 -2.97 0.22 10.19
CA PHE A 122 -3.69 -0.61 9.24
C PHE A 122 -2.75 -1.13 8.16
N VAL A 123 -3.09 -2.27 7.58
CA VAL A 123 -2.49 -2.76 6.35
C VAL A 123 -3.47 -2.63 5.19
N SER A 124 -2.96 -2.36 3.99
CA SER A 124 -3.77 -2.32 2.78
C SER A 124 -3.28 -3.35 1.77
N LEU A 125 -4.22 -4.00 1.10
CA LEU A 125 -3.98 -5.08 0.18
C LEU A 125 -4.33 -4.67 -1.25
N GLY A 126 -3.43 -4.94 -2.18
CA GLY A 126 -3.71 -4.88 -3.62
C GLY A 126 -3.95 -6.29 -4.16
N ARG A 127 -2.86 -6.96 -4.52
CA ARG A 127 -2.90 -8.31 -5.13
C ARG A 127 -3.63 -9.34 -4.28
N GLY A 128 -3.47 -9.33 -2.96
CA GLY A 128 -4.18 -10.24 -2.07
C GLY A 128 -5.70 -10.07 -2.13
N ALA A 129 -6.20 -8.84 -2.20
CA ALA A 129 -7.63 -8.56 -2.32
C ALA A 129 -8.17 -8.86 -3.73
N LEU A 130 -7.34 -8.78 -4.77
CA LEU A 130 -7.71 -9.22 -6.12
C LEU A 130 -7.81 -10.74 -6.22
N THR A 131 -6.95 -11.47 -5.48
CA THR A 131 -6.99 -12.93 -5.43
C THR A 131 -8.18 -13.42 -4.60
N HIS A 132 -8.39 -12.81 -3.43
CA HIS A 132 -9.43 -13.18 -2.48
C HIS A 132 -10.14 -11.91 -2.00
N SER A 133 -11.31 -11.61 -2.56
CA SER A 133 -12.12 -10.46 -2.12
C SER A 133 -12.56 -10.58 -0.66
N ASP A 134 -12.59 -11.79 -0.12
CA ASP A 134 -12.91 -12.17 1.24
C ASP A 134 -11.65 -12.49 2.10
N TRP A 135 -10.48 -11.99 1.71
CA TRP A 135 -9.19 -12.27 2.35
C TRP A 135 -9.23 -12.24 3.90
N PRO A 136 -9.87 -11.24 4.56
CA PRO A 136 -9.93 -11.23 6.02
C PRO A 136 -10.78 -12.35 6.62
N ALA A 137 -11.79 -12.85 5.90
CA ALA A 137 -12.61 -13.96 6.34
C ALA A 137 -11.84 -15.28 6.23
N ARG A 138 -11.17 -15.51 5.10
CA ARG A 138 -10.30 -16.67 4.88
C ARG A 138 -9.17 -16.74 5.92
N LEU A 139 -8.51 -15.63 6.17
CA LEU A 139 -7.47 -15.57 7.20
C LEU A 139 -8.00 -15.98 8.58
N ARG A 140 -9.17 -15.48 8.98
CA ARG A 140 -9.82 -15.86 10.25
C ARG A 140 -10.21 -17.33 10.32
N ALA A 141 -10.59 -17.91 9.19
CA ALA A 141 -10.93 -19.32 9.08
C ALA A 141 -9.70 -20.25 9.01
N GLY A 142 -8.49 -19.70 8.94
CA GLY A 142 -7.25 -20.47 8.75
C GLY A 142 -7.15 -21.14 7.39
N GLU A 143 -7.83 -20.60 6.38
CA GLU A 143 -7.78 -21.13 5.02
C GLU A 143 -6.46 -20.80 4.32
N THR A 144 -6.05 -21.67 3.40
CA THR A 144 -4.88 -21.42 2.56
C THR A 144 -5.16 -20.28 1.59
N LEU A 145 -4.26 -19.31 1.57
CA LEU A 145 -4.32 -18.20 0.62
C LEU A 145 -3.50 -18.53 -0.63
N GLU A 146 -4.15 -18.41 -1.78
CA GLU A 146 -3.52 -18.65 -3.08
C GLU A 146 -2.58 -17.49 -3.48
N ALA A 147 -1.58 -17.83 -4.31
CA ALA A 147 -0.74 -16.82 -4.93
C ALA A 147 -1.53 -15.97 -5.94
N PHE A 148 -1.13 -14.72 -6.09
CA PHE A 148 -1.76 -13.81 -7.05
C PHE A 148 -1.50 -14.28 -8.49
N ASP A 149 -2.58 -14.50 -9.22
CA ASP A 149 -2.56 -14.83 -10.63
C ASP A 149 -2.62 -13.55 -11.49
N ARG A 150 -1.57 -13.31 -12.27
CA ARG A 150 -1.49 -12.15 -13.15
C ARG A 150 -2.49 -12.19 -14.31
N GLY A 151 -3.04 -13.35 -14.65
CA GLY A 151 -4.11 -13.52 -15.63
C GLY A 151 -5.35 -12.69 -15.30
N LEU A 152 -5.61 -12.41 -14.01
CA LEU A 152 -6.68 -11.51 -13.57
C LEU A 152 -6.58 -10.08 -14.13
N LEU A 153 -5.38 -9.66 -14.55
CA LEU A 153 -5.13 -8.32 -15.09
C LEU A 153 -4.89 -8.31 -16.60
N ALA A 154 -5.03 -9.46 -17.29
CA ALA A 154 -4.72 -9.61 -18.70
C ALA A 154 -6.00 -9.84 -19.53
N PRO A 155 -6.02 -9.40 -20.79
CA PRO A 155 -5.10 -8.46 -21.44
C PRO A 155 -5.29 -7.00 -20.98
N ILE A 156 -6.40 -6.71 -20.32
CA ILE A 156 -6.75 -5.41 -19.73
C ILE A 156 -7.23 -5.66 -18.30
N ALA A 157 -6.76 -4.83 -17.38
CA ALA A 157 -7.15 -4.90 -15.96
C ALA A 157 -8.56 -4.31 -15.75
N ASP A 158 -9.59 -5.08 -16.10
CA ASP A 158 -10.99 -4.75 -15.87
C ASP A 158 -11.79 -5.94 -15.31
N LEU A 159 -13.00 -5.67 -14.85
CA LEU A 159 -13.86 -6.69 -14.22
C LEU A 159 -14.32 -7.78 -15.19
N ALA A 160 -14.52 -7.46 -16.47
CA ALA A 160 -14.97 -8.43 -17.47
C ALA A 160 -13.88 -9.46 -17.77
N ASN A 161 -12.63 -9.01 -17.93
CA ASN A 161 -11.50 -9.90 -18.12
C ASN A 161 -11.22 -10.75 -16.88
N ALA A 162 -11.32 -10.16 -15.68
CA ALA A 162 -11.14 -10.90 -14.43
C ALA A 162 -12.22 -12.00 -14.26
N ALA A 163 -13.48 -11.70 -14.52
CA ALA A 163 -14.58 -12.67 -14.46
C ALA A 163 -14.37 -13.83 -15.45
N ARG A 164 -14.05 -13.53 -16.70
CA ARG A 164 -13.76 -14.55 -17.70
C ARG A 164 -12.59 -15.45 -17.30
N HIS A 165 -11.50 -14.88 -16.82
CA HIS A 165 -10.33 -15.63 -16.37
C HIS A 165 -10.66 -16.59 -15.21
N LEU A 166 -11.47 -16.14 -14.25
CA LEU A 166 -11.93 -16.98 -13.13
C LEU A 166 -12.83 -18.13 -13.60
N GLU A 167 -13.75 -17.89 -14.55
CA GLU A 167 -14.59 -18.92 -15.14
C GLU A 167 -13.77 -19.97 -15.89
N GLU A 168 -12.78 -19.55 -16.69
CA GLU A 168 -11.88 -20.47 -17.41
C GLU A 168 -11.09 -21.36 -16.45
N ARG A 169 -10.58 -20.79 -15.35
CA ARG A 169 -9.90 -21.57 -14.30
C ARG A 169 -10.83 -22.58 -13.64
N SER A 170 -12.05 -22.21 -13.29
CA SER A 170 -13.01 -23.11 -12.66
C SER A 170 -13.34 -24.30 -13.56
N ARG A 171 -13.59 -24.07 -14.84
CA ARG A 171 -13.83 -25.15 -15.83
C ARG A 171 -12.63 -26.08 -16.00
N ALA A 172 -11.40 -25.52 -15.97
CA ALA A 172 -10.17 -26.33 -16.07
C ALA A 172 -10.03 -27.27 -14.87
N VAL A 173 -10.33 -26.83 -13.66
CA VAL A 173 -10.29 -27.64 -12.44
C VAL A 173 -11.35 -28.76 -12.48
N GLU A 174 -12.58 -28.45 -12.88
CA GLU A 174 -13.66 -29.42 -13.01
C GLU A 174 -13.35 -30.49 -14.07
N GLY A 175 -12.76 -30.09 -15.22
CA GLY A 175 -12.37 -31.00 -16.29
C GLY A 175 -11.27 -31.99 -15.87
N VAL A 176 -10.33 -31.58 -15.02
CA VAL A 176 -9.28 -32.45 -14.48
C VAL A 176 -9.85 -33.45 -13.47
N SER A 177 -10.80 -33.03 -12.64
CA SER A 177 -11.49 -33.91 -11.67
C SER A 177 -12.34 -34.98 -12.35
N ALA A 178 -12.97 -34.67 -13.49
CA ALA A 178 -13.78 -35.60 -14.24
C ALA A 178 -12.98 -36.65 -15.07
N ALA A 179 -11.71 -36.36 -15.39
CA ALA A 179 -10.84 -37.24 -16.16
C ALA A 179 -9.99 -38.21 -15.30
N GLY A 180 -10.00 -38.03 -13.98
CA GLY A 180 -9.22 -38.83 -13.02
C GLY A 180 -10.04 -39.82 -12.16
N GLY A 181 -11.33 -39.96 -12.41
CA GLY A 181 -12.24 -40.93 -11.79
C GLY A 181 -12.62 -42.02 -12.79
#